data_0790fe14f2e60cf5c05dc23c8db73f7a
#
_entry.id   0790fe14f2e60cf5c05dc23c8db73f7a
#
_cell.length_a   1.000
_cell.length_b   1.000
_cell.length_c   1.000
_cell.angle_alpha   90.00
_cell.angle_beta   90.00
_cell.angle_gamma   90.00
#
_symmetry.space_group_name_H-M   'P 1'
#
loop_
_entity.id
_entity.type
_entity.pdbx_description
1 polymer ?
#
loop_
_entity_poly.entity_id
_entity_poly.type
_entity_poly.pdbx_seq_one_letter_code
_entity_poly.pdbx_strand_id
1 'polypeptide(L)'
;MKIISYNVNGIRAALRKGFIDWLKSANPDVICLQEIKAQVDQLDLSVFEKAGYCYNYWFSAQKKGYSGVAILSKTEPNKVVFGTGIESMDFEGRNIRADFEGVSIMSLYLPSGTNLARLKHKLEYMDLFQNYIDKLKKEIPNLVICGDYNICHEAIDIHDPVRNKNISGFLPEERSWMSNFLNNGFVDAFREFNSEPHNYSWWSYRANSRQNNKGWRLDYTLITKPLQEKLKRAVILSEAMHSLSLIHISEPTRRIT
;
A
#
# COMPACT_ATOMS: atom_id res chain seq x y z
N MET A 1 -8.69 -13.87 -6.98
CA MET A 1 -7.85 -13.55 -5.79
C MET A 1 -8.34 -12.23 -5.22
N LYS A 2 -8.57 -12.15 -3.92
CA LYS A 2 -8.93 -10.95 -3.19
C LYS A 2 -7.72 -10.41 -2.46
N ILE A 3 -7.33 -9.17 -2.77
CA ILE A 3 -6.15 -8.52 -2.19
C ILE A 3 -6.62 -7.30 -1.40
N ILE A 4 -6.11 -7.11 -0.20
CA ILE A 4 -6.32 -5.90 0.61
C ILE A 4 -4.98 -5.23 0.88
N SER A 5 -4.96 -3.90 0.82
CA SER A 5 -3.84 -3.08 1.30
C SER A 5 -4.28 -2.28 2.52
N TYR A 6 -3.43 -2.22 3.56
CA TYR A 6 -3.80 -1.57 4.81
C TYR A 6 -2.60 -0.97 5.54
N ASN A 7 -2.52 0.35 5.61
CA ASN A 7 -1.61 1.02 6.53
C ASN A 7 -2.15 0.89 7.96
N VAL A 8 -1.52 0.04 8.77
CA VAL A 8 -1.97 -0.29 10.14
C VAL A 8 -1.49 0.72 11.19
N ASN A 9 -0.58 1.62 10.81
CA ASN A 9 0.00 2.62 11.73
C ASN A 9 0.44 2.01 13.10
N GLY A 10 1.09 0.84 13.02
CA GLY A 10 1.55 0.05 14.15
C GLY A 10 0.70 -1.19 14.40
N ILE A 11 1.20 -2.34 13.93
CA ILE A 11 0.48 -3.63 13.99
C ILE A 11 0.11 -4.05 15.41
N ARG A 12 0.97 -3.79 16.42
CA ARG A 12 0.66 -4.11 17.84
C ARG A 12 -0.55 -3.33 18.36
N ALA A 13 -0.71 -2.08 17.93
CA ALA A 13 -1.88 -1.28 18.29
C ALA A 13 -3.14 -1.74 17.53
N ALA A 14 -3.00 -2.10 16.26
CA ALA A 14 -4.08 -2.65 15.45
C ALA A 14 -4.61 -3.97 16.02
N LEU A 15 -3.71 -4.89 16.43
CA LEU A 15 -4.08 -6.14 17.09
C LEU A 15 -4.94 -5.92 18.34
N ARG A 16 -4.55 -4.97 19.20
CA ARG A 16 -5.34 -4.62 20.41
C ARG A 16 -6.72 -4.03 20.09
N LYS A 17 -6.91 -3.49 18.88
CA LYS A 17 -8.17 -2.90 18.42
C LYS A 17 -9.02 -3.86 17.58
N GLY A 18 -8.74 -5.17 17.61
CA GLY A 18 -9.55 -6.18 16.93
C GLY A 18 -9.18 -6.40 15.45
N PHE A 19 -7.93 -6.10 15.05
CA PHE A 19 -7.48 -6.33 13.67
C PHE A 19 -7.70 -7.76 13.19
N ILE A 20 -7.51 -8.78 14.05
CA ILE A 20 -7.68 -10.18 13.69
C ILE A 20 -9.15 -10.50 13.36
N ASP A 21 -10.11 -9.99 14.15
CA ASP A 21 -11.52 -10.22 13.90
C ASP A 21 -11.98 -9.56 12.60
N TRP A 22 -11.49 -8.33 12.37
CA TRP A 22 -11.70 -7.64 11.10
C TRP A 22 -11.08 -8.42 9.92
N LEU A 23 -9.84 -8.90 10.06
CA LEU A 23 -9.13 -9.67 9.03
C LEU A 23 -9.89 -10.96 8.67
N LYS A 24 -10.42 -11.69 9.66
CA LYS A 24 -11.27 -12.87 9.46
C LYS A 24 -12.56 -12.51 8.72
N SER A 25 -13.22 -11.41 9.10
CA SER A 25 -14.45 -10.93 8.45
C SER A 25 -14.19 -10.47 7.01
N ALA A 26 -13.14 -9.68 6.79
CA ALA A 26 -12.75 -9.21 5.46
C ALA A 26 -12.28 -10.34 4.55
N ASN A 27 -11.66 -11.37 5.14
CA ASN A 27 -11.27 -12.63 4.52
C ASN A 27 -10.56 -12.51 3.17
N PRO A 28 -9.49 -11.69 3.01
CA PRO A 28 -8.71 -11.64 1.78
C PRO A 28 -7.89 -12.92 1.56
N ASP A 29 -7.50 -13.17 0.30
CA ASP A 29 -6.50 -14.20 -0.01
C ASP A 29 -5.10 -13.72 0.38
N VAL A 30 -4.82 -12.42 0.12
CA VAL A 30 -3.56 -11.75 0.45
C VAL A 30 -3.84 -10.39 1.08
N ILE A 31 -3.11 -10.04 2.13
CA ILE A 31 -3.13 -8.70 2.70
C ILE A 31 -1.71 -8.10 2.75
N CYS A 32 -1.60 -6.88 2.22
CA CYS A 32 -0.40 -6.05 2.25
C CYS A 32 -0.52 -5.04 3.39
N LEU A 33 0.43 -5.05 4.32
CA LEU A 33 0.45 -4.14 5.47
C LEU A 33 1.57 -3.11 5.33
N GLN A 34 1.27 -1.87 5.67
CA GLN A 34 2.24 -0.77 5.73
C GLN A 34 2.28 -0.19 7.15
N GLU A 35 3.38 0.45 7.50
CA GLU A 35 3.63 1.02 8.82
C GLU A 35 3.45 0.03 9.96
N ILE A 36 4.03 -1.17 9.85
CA ILE A 36 3.90 -2.20 10.91
C ILE A 36 4.52 -1.77 12.24
N LYS A 37 5.58 -0.93 12.22
CA LYS A 37 6.24 -0.33 13.39
C LYS A 37 6.59 -1.34 14.49
N ALA A 38 6.99 -2.55 14.07
CA ALA A 38 7.36 -3.64 14.97
C ALA A 38 8.51 -4.44 14.38
N GLN A 39 9.32 -5.05 15.26
CA GLN A 39 10.22 -6.14 14.89
C GLN A 39 9.47 -7.46 15.00
N VAL A 40 9.88 -8.47 14.24
CA VAL A 40 9.19 -9.77 14.18
C VAL A 40 9.16 -10.46 15.56
N ASP A 41 10.24 -10.34 16.33
CA ASP A 41 10.37 -10.85 17.70
C ASP A 41 9.40 -10.24 18.71
N GLN A 42 8.73 -9.13 18.35
CA GLN A 42 7.73 -8.44 19.15
C GLN A 42 6.29 -8.89 18.84
N LEU A 43 6.11 -9.85 17.95
CA LEU A 43 4.80 -10.30 17.47
C LEU A 43 4.57 -11.77 17.82
N ASP A 44 3.37 -12.08 18.26
CA ASP A 44 2.88 -13.45 18.28
C ASP A 44 2.31 -13.79 16.90
N LEU A 45 3.11 -14.46 16.07
CA LEU A 45 2.71 -14.81 14.70
C LEU A 45 1.59 -15.86 14.67
N SER A 46 1.43 -16.65 15.75
CA SER A 46 0.39 -17.70 15.81
C SER A 46 -1.04 -17.14 15.69
N VAL A 47 -1.25 -15.87 16.02
CA VAL A 47 -2.58 -15.23 15.87
C VAL A 47 -2.98 -15.07 14.40
N PHE A 48 -2.02 -14.86 13.51
CA PHE A 48 -2.26 -14.77 12.07
C PHE A 48 -2.47 -16.16 11.46
N GLU A 49 -1.68 -17.16 11.88
CA GLU A 49 -1.84 -18.56 11.46
C GLU A 49 -3.21 -19.11 11.85
N LYS A 50 -3.65 -18.88 13.10
CA LYS A 50 -4.99 -19.22 13.58
C LYS A 50 -6.12 -18.48 12.84
N ALA A 51 -5.80 -17.34 12.23
CA ALA A 51 -6.72 -16.61 11.37
C ALA A 51 -6.72 -17.11 9.91
N GLY A 52 -5.90 -18.13 9.58
CA GLY A 52 -5.80 -18.74 8.26
C GLY A 52 -4.69 -18.14 7.37
N TYR A 53 -3.81 -17.31 7.93
CA TYR A 53 -2.67 -16.71 7.21
C TYR A 53 -1.38 -17.37 7.64
N CYS A 54 -1.19 -18.63 7.22
CA CYS A 54 -0.02 -19.44 7.58
C CYS A 54 1.27 -18.91 6.95
N TYR A 55 1.17 -18.22 5.83
CA TYR A 55 2.30 -17.63 5.10
C TYR A 55 2.35 -16.13 5.36
N ASN A 56 3.20 -15.72 6.31
CA ASN A 56 3.30 -14.33 6.72
C ASN A 56 4.77 -13.89 6.70
N TYR A 57 5.03 -12.77 6.02
CA TYR A 57 6.36 -12.25 5.74
C TYR A 57 6.43 -10.80 6.17
N TRP A 58 7.44 -10.48 6.98
CA TRP A 58 7.59 -9.19 7.66
C TRP A 58 8.93 -8.58 7.32
N PHE A 59 8.94 -7.37 6.83
CA PHE A 59 10.15 -6.60 6.55
C PHE A 59 10.17 -5.34 7.40
N SER A 60 10.82 -5.46 8.55
CA SER A 60 10.93 -4.37 9.53
C SER A 60 12.05 -3.41 9.17
N ALA A 61 11.89 -2.14 9.53
CA ALA A 61 12.99 -1.18 9.48
C ALA A 61 14.10 -1.54 10.48
N GLN A 62 15.34 -1.16 10.17
CA GLN A 62 16.45 -1.26 11.13
C GLN A 62 16.15 -0.46 12.41
N LYS A 63 15.53 0.70 12.28
CA LYS A 63 15.08 1.51 13.41
C LYS A 63 13.81 0.89 14.03
N LYS A 64 13.90 0.45 15.30
CA LYS A 64 12.76 -0.12 16.04
C LYS A 64 11.58 0.86 16.15
N GLY A 65 10.37 0.34 15.98
CA GLY A 65 9.13 1.12 16.13
C GLY A 65 8.86 2.09 14.98
N TYR A 66 9.49 1.92 13.85
CA TYR A 66 9.41 2.81 12.69
C TYR A 66 9.13 2.01 11.41
N SER A 67 8.37 2.59 10.45
CA SER A 67 8.15 2.04 9.12
C SER A 67 7.80 0.53 9.10
N GLY A 68 8.31 -0.19 8.11
CA GLY A 68 8.13 -1.61 7.92
C GLY A 68 6.86 -1.97 7.15
N VAL A 69 6.95 -3.05 6.37
CA VAL A 69 5.84 -3.61 5.58
C VAL A 69 5.72 -5.11 5.83
N ALA A 70 4.54 -5.67 5.50
CA ALA A 70 4.36 -7.12 5.54
C ALA A 70 3.40 -7.58 4.44
N ILE A 71 3.49 -8.87 4.10
CA ILE A 71 2.50 -9.59 3.30
C ILE A 71 2.08 -10.83 4.07
N LEU A 72 0.76 -10.99 4.25
CA LEU A 72 0.18 -12.21 4.81
C LEU A 72 -0.70 -12.87 3.74
N SER A 73 -0.57 -14.18 3.59
CA SER A 73 -1.28 -14.94 2.56
C SER A 73 -1.81 -16.26 3.12
N LYS A 74 -2.94 -16.73 2.54
CA LYS A 74 -3.49 -18.06 2.77
C LYS A 74 -2.80 -19.13 1.94
N THR A 75 -2.23 -18.73 0.81
CA THR A 75 -1.52 -19.60 -0.14
C THR A 75 -0.03 -19.31 -0.09
N GLU A 76 0.79 -20.32 -0.19
CA GLU A 76 2.24 -20.18 -0.24
C GLU A 76 2.67 -19.47 -1.52
N PRO A 77 3.45 -18.39 -1.44
CA PRO A 77 4.06 -17.78 -2.60
C PRO A 77 5.24 -18.64 -3.08
N ASN A 78 5.46 -18.67 -4.40
CA ASN A 78 6.60 -19.37 -5.01
C ASN A 78 7.94 -18.72 -4.62
N LYS A 79 7.93 -17.41 -4.34
CA LYS A 79 9.10 -16.61 -3.97
C LYS A 79 8.70 -15.39 -3.16
N VAL A 80 9.56 -15.02 -2.21
CA VAL A 80 9.44 -13.74 -1.49
C VAL A 80 10.74 -12.96 -1.62
N VAL A 81 10.63 -11.66 -1.89
CA VAL A 81 11.76 -10.74 -2.03
C VAL A 81 11.60 -9.60 -1.04
N PHE A 82 12.56 -9.45 -0.16
CA PHE A 82 12.61 -8.39 0.85
C PHE A 82 13.44 -7.23 0.32
N GLY A 83 12.81 -6.06 0.19
CA GLY A 83 13.46 -4.87 -0.34
C GLY A 83 13.66 -4.87 -1.86
N THR A 84 14.49 -3.97 -2.29
CA THR A 84 14.85 -3.72 -3.70
C THR A 84 16.25 -4.19 -4.05
N GLY A 85 17.08 -4.54 -3.04
CA GLY A 85 18.52 -4.77 -3.18
C GLY A 85 19.34 -3.47 -3.17
N ILE A 86 18.71 -2.32 -2.93
CA ILE A 86 19.36 -1.01 -2.83
C ILE A 86 19.34 -0.61 -1.35
N GLU A 87 20.48 -0.62 -0.69
CA GLU A 87 20.61 -0.40 0.75
C GLU A 87 19.93 0.90 1.23
N SER A 88 20.10 1.99 0.49
CA SER A 88 19.49 3.30 0.80
C SER A 88 17.95 3.31 0.74
N MET A 89 17.34 2.30 0.11
CA MET A 89 15.89 2.11 0.09
C MET A 89 15.43 1.10 1.15
N ASP A 90 16.25 0.11 1.45
CA ASP A 90 15.83 -1.09 2.16
C ASP A 90 15.97 -0.98 3.68
N PHE A 91 16.83 -0.06 4.20
CA PHE A 91 17.07 0.09 5.64
C PHE A 91 15.82 0.50 6.46
N GLU A 92 14.81 1.08 5.80
CA GLU A 92 13.54 1.44 6.44
C GLU A 92 12.44 0.38 6.23
N GLY A 93 12.72 -0.77 5.60
CA GLY A 93 11.77 -1.87 5.43
C GLY A 93 10.51 -1.44 4.68
N ARG A 94 10.65 -0.83 3.49
CA ARG A 94 9.53 -0.16 2.80
C ARG A 94 8.92 -0.93 1.66
N ASN A 95 9.51 -2.07 1.28
CA ASN A 95 9.08 -2.83 0.13
C ASN A 95 9.28 -4.34 0.36
N ILE A 96 8.26 -5.12 0.13
CA ILE A 96 8.31 -6.59 0.10
C ILE A 96 7.44 -7.08 -1.04
N ARG A 97 7.88 -8.13 -1.75
CA ARG A 97 7.15 -8.75 -2.86
C ARG A 97 7.00 -10.24 -2.62
N ALA A 98 5.81 -10.75 -2.89
CA ALA A 98 5.48 -12.17 -2.92
C ALA A 98 5.00 -12.55 -4.33
N ASP A 99 5.64 -13.54 -4.92
CA ASP A 99 5.35 -14.03 -6.27
C ASP A 99 4.49 -15.29 -6.16
N PHE A 100 3.27 -15.23 -6.70
CA PHE A 100 2.32 -16.33 -6.80
C PHE A 100 2.19 -16.80 -8.24
N GLU A 101 1.48 -17.90 -8.45
CA GLU A 101 1.19 -18.37 -9.80
C GLU A 101 0.39 -17.31 -10.58
N GLY A 102 1.01 -16.80 -11.66
CA GLY A 102 0.39 -15.84 -12.57
C GLY A 102 0.29 -14.39 -12.10
N VAL A 103 0.71 -14.06 -10.85
CA VAL A 103 0.71 -12.68 -10.35
C VAL A 103 1.74 -12.47 -9.24
N SER A 104 2.45 -11.35 -9.28
CA SER A 104 3.30 -10.89 -8.19
C SER A 104 2.62 -9.74 -7.43
N ILE A 105 2.69 -9.77 -6.11
CA ILE A 105 2.08 -8.78 -5.23
C ILE A 105 3.17 -8.11 -4.40
N MET A 106 3.18 -6.77 -4.41
CA MET A 106 4.15 -5.96 -3.68
C MET A 106 3.42 -5.10 -2.64
N SER A 107 3.91 -5.10 -1.41
CA SER A 107 3.53 -4.13 -0.38
C SER A 107 4.56 -3.02 -0.32
N LEU A 108 4.11 -1.79 -0.54
CA LEU A 108 4.96 -0.59 -0.62
C LEU A 108 4.54 0.45 0.43
N TYR A 109 5.53 1.09 1.04
CA TYR A 109 5.35 2.25 1.89
C TYR A 109 6.33 3.36 1.50
N LEU A 110 5.91 4.28 0.62
CA LEU A 110 6.75 5.41 0.22
C LEU A 110 7.03 6.34 1.42
N PRO A 111 8.23 6.93 1.49
CA PRO A 111 8.53 7.91 2.53
C PRO A 111 7.55 9.09 2.52
N SER A 112 7.25 9.64 3.69
CA SER A 112 6.51 10.90 3.82
C SER A 112 7.49 12.07 3.86
N GLY A 113 7.10 13.22 3.30
CA GLY A 113 7.92 14.44 3.25
C GLY A 113 7.61 15.44 4.37
N THR A 114 7.62 15.01 5.64
CA THR A 114 7.19 15.82 6.79
C THR A 114 8.10 17.03 7.10
N ASN A 115 9.33 17.03 6.60
CA ASN A 115 10.27 18.14 6.67
C ASN A 115 11.21 18.11 5.45
N LEU A 116 12.06 19.11 5.26
CA LEU A 116 12.94 19.23 4.09
C LEU A 116 13.86 18.01 3.89
N ALA A 117 14.46 17.48 4.95
CA ALA A 117 15.32 16.29 4.85
C ALA A 117 14.52 15.04 4.44
N ARG A 118 13.32 14.86 5.00
CA ARG A 118 12.42 13.77 4.63
C ARG A 118 11.86 13.94 3.22
N LEU A 119 11.55 15.15 2.79
CA LEU A 119 11.11 15.42 1.43
C LEU A 119 12.21 15.08 0.42
N LYS A 120 13.46 15.50 0.66
CA LYS A 120 14.59 15.11 -0.18
C LYS A 120 14.74 13.59 -0.28
N HIS A 121 14.72 12.90 0.85
CA HIS A 121 14.77 11.43 0.90
C HIS A 121 13.60 10.79 0.13
N LYS A 122 12.39 11.34 0.24
CA LYS A 122 11.22 10.85 -0.50
C LYS A 122 11.41 10.95 -2.01
N LEU A 123 11.87 12.10 -2.50
CA LEU A 123 12.08 12.31 -3.93
C LEU A 123 13.18 11.38 -4.47
N GLU A 124 14.30 11.24 -3.74
CA GLU A 124 15.36 10.27 -4.09
C GLU A 124 14.84 8.83 -4.11
N TYR A 125 14.03 8.46 -3.12
CA TYR A 125 13.40 7.13 -3.06
C TYR A 125 12.47 6.90 -4.26
N MET A 126 11.67 7.89 -4.63
CA MET A 126 10.73 7.81 -5.76
C MET A 126 11.48 7.55 -7.08
N ASP A 127 12.58 8.24 -7.32
CA ASP A 127 13.41 8.07 -8.54
C ASP A 127 14.06 6.67 -8.58
N LEU A 128 14.62 6.22 -7.46
CA LEU A 128 15.20 4.89 -7.34
C LEU A 128 14.14 3.79 -7.50
N PHE A 129 12.96 3.98 -6.93
CA PHE A 129 11.85 3.04 -7.03
C PHE A 129 11.33 2.94 -8.46
N GLN A 130 11.21 4.08 -9.18
CA GLN A 130 10.86 4.09 -10.60
C GLN A 130 11.83 3.23 -11.41
N ASN A 131 13.14 3.45 -11.23
CA ASN A 131 14.18 2.70 -11.93
C ASN A 131 14.16 1.20 -11.60
N TYR A 132 13.88 0.85 -10.34
CA TYR A 132 13.73 -0.53 -9.90
C TYR A 132 12.52 -1.20 -10.57
N ILE A 133 11.37 -0.54 -10.57
CA ILE A 133 10.14 -1.06 -11.18
C ILE A 133 10.25 -1.17 -12.70
N ASP A 134 10.96 -0.25 -13.36
CA ASP A 134 11.15 -0.30 -14.81
C ASP A 134 11.98 -1.50 -15.28
N LYS A 135 12.89 -1.97 -14.42
CA LYS A 135 13.60 -3.24 -14.64
C LYS A 135 12.71 -4.43 -14.31
N LEU A 136 12.08 -4.39 -13.13
CA LEU A 136 11.28 -5.51 -12.62
C LEU A 136 10.13 -5.91 -13.54
N LYS A 137 9.37 -4.95 -14.08
CA LYS A 137 8.21 -5.24 -14.95
C LYS A 137 8.56 -5.90 -16.28
N LYS A 138 9.84 -5.88 -16.71
CA LYS A 138 10.31 -6.62 -17.89
C LYS A 138 10.36 -8.12 -17.61
N GLU A 139 10.63 -8.50 -16.36
CA GLU A 139 10.70 -9.89 -15.92
C GLU A 139 9.34 -10.35 -15.35
N ILE A 140 8.59 -9.43 -14.74
CA ILE A 140 7.32 -9.68 -14.05
C ILE A 140 6.22 -8.82 -14.68
N PRO A 141 5.58 -9.30 -15.76
CA PRO A 141 4.57 -8.52 -16.47
C PRO A 141 3.25 -8.36 -15.69
N ASN A 142 2.94 -9.29 -14.78
CA ASN A 142 1.72 -9.29 -13.97
C ASN A 142 2.04 -8.85 -12.53
N LEU A 143 2.16 -7.54 -12.30
CA LEU A 143 2.54 -6.97 -11.01
C LEU A 143 1.39 -6.13 -10.43
N VAL A 144 1.08 -6.38 -9.16
CA VAL A 144 0.20 -5.56 -8.31
C VAL A 144 1.05 -4.88 -7.25
N ILE A 145 1.02 -3.57 -7.17
CA ILE A 145 1.71 -2.79 -6.13
C ILE A 145 0.66 -2.14 -5.24
N CYS A 146 0.52 -2.67 -4.03
CA CYS A 146 -0.36 -2.15 -3.01
C CYS A 146 0.42 -1.29 -2.02
N GLY A 147 -0.11 -0.14 -1.62
CA GLY A 147 0.56 0.58 -0.54
C GLY A 147 0.15 2.00 -0.31
N ASP A 148 0.80 2.58 0.69
CA ASP A 148 0.75 3.99 1.01
C ASP A 148 1.85 4.72 0.23
N TYR A 149 1.45 5.50 -0.75
CA TYR A 149 2.36 6.28 -1.58
C TYR A 149 2.68 7.65 -0.98
N ASN A 150 1.96 8.05 0.06
CA ASN A 150 2.07 9.38 0.64
C ASN A 150 1.93 10.52 -0.40
N ILE A 151 1.19 10.26 -1.50
CA ILE A 151 0.93 11.20 -2.60
C ILE A 151 -0.57 11.16 -2.92
N CYS A 152 -1.21 12.32 -3.01
CA CYS A 152 -2.46 12.49 -3.74
C CYS A 152 -2.12 12.82 -5.18
N HIS A 153 -2.63 12.04 -6.14
CA HIS A 153 -2.30 12.23 -7.54
C HIS A 153 -3.01 13.44 -8.14
N GLU A 154 -4.33 13.45 -8.11
CA GLU A 154 -5.16 14.47 -8.74
C GLU A 154 -5.91 15.33 -7.72
N ALA A 155 -6.46 16.46 -8.19
CA ALA A 155 -7.27 17.35 -7.34
C ALA A 155 -8.50 16.64 -6.73
N ILE A 156 -9.02 15.61 -7.39
CA ILE A 156 -10.11 14.77 -6.90
C ILE A 156 -9.71 13.88 -5.71
N ASP A 157 -8.41 13.67 -5.49
CA ASP A 157 -7.86 12.78 -4.47
C ASP A 157 -7.60 13.48 -3.13
N ILE A 158 -7.85 14.79 -3.04
CA ILE A 158 -7.55 15.58 -1.86
C ILE A 158 -8.67 16.57 -1.53
N HIS A 159 -8.93 16.72 -0.24
CA HIS A 159 -9.78 17.82 0.23
C HIS A 159 -9.02 19.15 0.11
N ASP A 160 -9.67 20.18 -0.48
CA ASP A 160 -9.13 21.52 -0.68
C ASP A 160 -7.76 21.53 -1.43
N PRO A 161 -7.74 21.16 -2.71
CA PRO A 161 -6.50 21.09 -3.50
C PRO A 161 -5.80 22.45 -3.67
N VAL A 162 -6.57 23.56 -3.62
CA VAL A 162 -6.01 24.91 -3.76
C VAL A 162 -5.16 25.27 -2.55
N ARG A 163 -5.68 25.03 -1.34
CA ARG A 163 -4.96 25.30 -0.09
C ARG A 163 -3.74 24.38 0.10
N ASN A 164 -3.85 23.13 -0.34
CA ASN A 164 -2.84 22.11 -0.11
C ASN A 164 -1.78 21.98 -1.22
N LYS A 165 -1.83 22.80 -2.27
CA LYS A 165 -0.96 22.70 -3.47
C LYS A 165 0.56 22.71 -3.21
N ASN A 166 0.99 23.24 -2.06
CA ASN A 166 2.39 23.37 -1.67
C ASN A 166 2.72 22.50 -0.44
N ILE A 167 1.88 21.51 -0.11
CA ILE A 167 2.11 20.60 1.02
C ILE A 167 2.60 19.26 0.51
N SER A 168 3.63 18.68 1.14
CA SER A 168 4.11 17.34 0.77
C SER A 168 2.98 16.31 0.86
N GLY A 169 2.91 15.47 -0.14
CA GLY A 169 1.78 14.61 -0.46
C GLY A 169 0.89 15.17 -1.57
N PHE A 170 1.05 16.46 -1.94
CA PHE A 170 0.35 17.05 -3.08
C PHE A 170 1.22 18.09 -3.84
N LEU A 171 2.53 18.03 -3.70
CA LEU A 171 3.46 18.90 -4.43
C LEU A 171 3.41 18.58 -5.95
N PRO A 172 3.65 19.58 -6.81
CA PRO A 172 3.66 19.38 -8.27
C PRO A 172 4.62 18.26 -8.71
N GLU A 173 5.81 18.17 -8.14
CA GLU A 173 6.81 17.14 -8.44
C GLU A 173 6.36 15.73 -8.01
N GLU A 174 5.69 15.59 -6.87
CA GLU A 174 5.13 14.32 -6.40
C GLU A 174 4.00 13.84 -7.33
N ARG A 175 3.12 14.74 -7.72
CA ARG A 175 2.01 14.47 -8.65
C ARG A 175 2.51 14.12 -10.05
N SER A 176 3.51 14.87 -10.55
CA SER A 176 4.14 14.61 -11.84
C SER A 176 4.80 13.23 -11.87
N TRP A 177 5.49 12.86 -10.79
CA TRP A 177 6.06 11.53 -10.67
C TRP A 177 4.97 10.45 -10.73
N MET A 178 3.86 10.61 -10.01
CA MET A 178 2.76 9.66 -10.02
C MET A 178 2.13 9.52 -11.41
N SER A 179 1.94 10.64 -12.13
CA SER A 179 1.47 10.63 -13.53
C SER A 179 2.43 9.86 -14.43
N ASN A 180 3.73 10.09 -14.30
CA ASN A 180 4.75 9.38 -15.08
C ASN A 180 4.78 7.88 -14.75
N PHE A 181 4.63 7.53 -13.46
CA PHE A 181 4.58 6.14 -13.01
C PHE A 181 3.40 5.40 -13.63
N LEU A 182 2.21 5.99 -13.61
CA LEU A 182 1.01 5.43 -14.24
C LEU A 182 1.17 5.32 -15.75
N ASN A 183 1.62 6.38 -16.42
CA ASN A 183 1.84 6.39 -17.87
C ASN A 183 2.87 5.35 -18.31
N ASN A 184 3.73 4.91 -17.43
CA ASN A 184 4.73 3.88 -17.68
C ASN A 184 4.18 2.45 -17.51
N GLY A 185 2.92 2.24 -17.81
CA GLY A 185 2.29 0.92 -17.93
C GLY A 185 1.56 0.42 -16.71
N PHE A 186 1.21 1.32 -15.80
CA PHE A 186 0.36 1.01 -14.65
C PHE A 186 -1.05 1.61 -14.80
N VAL A 187 -1.97 1.05 -14.03
CA VAL A 187 -3.37 1.46 -13.93
C VAL A 187 -3.70 1.60 -12.45
N ASP A 188 -4.34 2.71 -12.08
CA ASP A 188 -4.92 2.89 -10.74
C ASP A 188 -6.22 2.09 -10.66
N ALA A 189 -6.16 0.93 -10.00
CA ALA A 189 -7.28 0.01 -9.95
C ALA A 189 -8.57 0.62 -9.37
N PHE A 190 -8.45 1.56 -8.42
CA PHE A 190 -9.63 2.24 -7.87
C PHE A 190 -10.29 3.17 -8.90
N ARG A 191 -9.49 3.93 -9.65
CA ARG A 191 -10.00 4.87 -10.65
C ARG A 191 -10.58 4.21 -11.91
N GLU A 192 -10.28 2.93 -12.13
CA GLU A 192 -10.98 2.13 -13.16
C GLU A 192 -12.49 1.97 -12.87
N PHE A 193 -12.90 1.99 -11.60
CA PHE A 193 -14.29 1.77 -11.21
C PHE A 193 -14.95 2.98 -10.56
N ASN A 194 -14.20 4.00 -10.22
CA ASN A 194 -14.71 5.14 -9.46
C ASN A 194 -14.07 6.44 -9.92
N SER A 195 -14.86 7.29 -10.56
CA SER A 195 -14.47 8.65 -10.99
C SER A 195 -14.95 9.75 -10.02
N GLU A 196 -15.66 9.38 -8.95
CA GLU A 196 -16.26 10.33 -8.04
C GLU A 196 -15.24 10.94 -7.05
N PRO A 197 -15.39 12.22 -6.68
CA PRO A 197 -14.58 12.87 -5.67
C PRO A 197 -14.91 12.36 -4.26
N HIS A 198 -14.15 12.86 -3.28
CA HIS A 198 -14.39 12.63 -1.85
C HIS A 198 -14.23 11.18 -1.39
N ASN A 199 -13.53 10.37 -2.16
CA ASN A 199 -13.12 9.01 -1.79
C ASN A 199 -11.68 9.04 -1.27
N TYR A 200 -11.52 9.12 0.03
CA TYR A 200 -10.22 9.26 0.68
C TYR A 200 -9.83 8.00 1.45
N SER A 201 -8.54 7.83 1.70
CA SER A 201 -7.99 6.72 2.46
C SER A 201 -7.34 7.15 3.76
N TRP A 202 -7.05 8.45 3.91
CA TRP A 202 -6.42 9.01 5.09
C TRP A 202 -7.10 10.32 5.53
N TRP A 203 -7.17 10.51 6.85
CA TRP A 203 -7.68 11.74 7.50
C TRP A 203 -6.79 12.13 8.67
N SER A 204 -6.54 13.42 8.81
CA SER A 204 -5.84 13.94 10.00
C SER A 204 -6.64 13.64 11.27
N TYR A 205 -5.94 13.37 12.38
CA TYR A 205 -6.56 13.26 13.71
C TYR A 205 -7.13 14.59 14.24
N ARG A 206 -6.78 15.70 13.59
CA ARG A 206 -7.15 17.05 14.05
C ARG A 206 -8.48 17.49 13.43
N ALA A 207 -9.19 18.38 14.16
CA ALA A 207 -10.35 19.11 13.65
C ALA A 207 -11.49 18.22 13.10
N ASN A 208 -11.71 17.04 13.67
CA ASN A 208 -12.74 16.08 13.25
C ASN A 208 -12.71 15.79 11.74
N SER A 209 -11.50 15.75 11.17
CA SER A 209 -11.31 15.67 9.72
C SER A 209 -12.03 14.47 9.10
N ARG A 210 -12.07 13.32 9.78
CA ARG A 210 -12.76 12.12 9.28
C ARG A 210 -14.29 12.31 9.26
N GLN A 211 -14.88 12.87 10.32
CA GLN A 211 -16.31 13.14 10.38
C GLN A 211 -16.77 14.13 9.31
N ASN A 212 -15.90 15.13 9.00
CA ASN A 212 -16.16 16.15 7.98
C ASN A 212 -15.69 15.74 6.59
N ASN A 213 -15.23 14.50 6.41
CA ASN A 213 -14.63 13.95 5.19
C ASN A 213 -13.55 14.86 4.57
N LYS A 214 -12.71 15.48 5.40
CA LYS A 214 -11.56 16.31 4.96
C LYS A 214 -10.33 15.41 4.86
N GLY A 215 -10.31 14.56 3.84
CA GLY A 215 -9.35 13.49 3.68
C GLY A 215 -8.43 13.63 2.48
N TRP A 216 -7.53 12.68 2.37
CA TRP A 216 -6.53 12.52 1.32
C TRP A 216 -6.54 11.06 0.86
N ARG A 217 -6.45 10.81 -0.44
CA ARG A 217 -6.22 9.46 -0.97
C ARG A 217 -4.72 9.27 -1.18
N LEU A 218 -4.09 8.63 -0.22
CA LEU A 218 -2.63 8.39 -0.19
C LEU A 218 -2.27 6.95 -0.53
N ASP A 219 -3.24 6.06 -0.39
CA ASP A 219 -3.04 4.63 -0.60
C ASP A 219 -3.59 4.21 -1.97
N TYR A 220 -2.86 3.37 -2.66
CA TYR A 220 -3.19 2.91 -4.01
C TYR A 220 -3.01 1.40 -4.14
N THR A 221 -3.75 0.82 -5.06
CA THR A 221 -3.43 -0.46 -5.69
C THR A 221 -3.20 -0.18 -7.16
N LEU A 222 -1.94 -0.19 -7.55
CA LEU A 222 -1.54 -0.05 -8.94
C LEU A 222 -1.30 -1.42 -9.54
N ILE A 223 -1.84 -1.66 -10.72
CA ILE A 223 -1.67 -2.91 -11.45
C ILE A 223 -1.00 -2.63 -12.81
N THR A 224 -0.19 -3.55 -13.28
CA THR A 224 0.31 -3.48 -14.66
C THR A 224 -0.83 -3.70 -15.66
N LYS A 225 -0.75 -3.06 -16.82
CA LYS A 225 -1.80 -3.12 -17.89
C LYS A 225 -2.28 -4.53 -18.24
N PRO A 226 -1.42 -5.58 -18.32
CA PRO A 226 -1.90 -6.94 -18.60
C PRO A 226 -2.90 -7.51 -17.58
N LEU A 227 -2.96 -6.93 -16.37
CA LEU A 227 -3.93 -7.32 -15.33
C LEU A 227 -5.26 -6.55 -15.42
N GLN A 228 -5.36 -5.48 -16.22
CA GLN A 228 -6.53 -4.61 -16.28
C GLN A 228 -7.82 -5.37 -16.64
N GLU A 229 -7.77 -6.22 -17.66
CA GLU A 229 -8.93 -7.04 -18.05
C GLU A 229 -9.34 -8.08 -17.02
N LYS A 230 -8.41 -8.47 -16.13
CA LYS A 230 -8.66 -9.43 -15.03
C LYS A 230 -9.22 -8.75 -13.79
N LEU A 231 -9.18 -7.43 -13.73
CA LEU A 231 -9.67 -6.66 -12.59
C LEU A 231 -11.21 -6.66 -12.60
N LYS A 232 -11.83 -7.07 -11.48
CA LYS A 232 -13.29 -7.17 -11.37
C LYS A 232 -13.90 -6.12 -10.47
N ARG A 233 -13.16 -5.68 -9.48
CA ARG A 233 -13.63 -4.70 -8.51
C ARG A 233 -12.45 -4.05 -7.78
N ALA A 234 -12.63 -2.78 -7.48
CA ALA A 234 -11.73 -2.04 -6.63
C ALA A 234 -12.50 -1.01 -5.80
N VAL A 235 -12.28 -0.99 -4.47
CA VAL A 235 -13.00 -0.12 -3.53
C VAL A 235 -12.10 0.33 -2.38
N ILE A 236 -12.41 1.49 -1.81
CA ILE A 236 -11.86 1.94 -0.54
C ILE A 236 -12.81 1.45 0.58
N LEU A 237 -12.25 0.78 1.60
CA LEU A 237 -13.02 0.27 2.74
C LEU A 237 -13.03 1.30 3.88
N SER A 238 -13.80 2.36 3.74
CA SER A 238 -13.84 3.49 4.70
C SER A 238 -14.30 3.10 6.10
N GLU A 239 -14.98 1.95 6.24
CA GLU A 239 -15.54 1.46 7.50
C GLU A 239 -14.52 0.83 8.45
N ALA A 240 -13.35 0.42 7.97
CA ALA A 240 -12.35 -0.17 8.86
C ALA A 240 -11.76 0.88 9.81
N MET A 241 -11.89 0.62 11.09
CA MET A 241 -11.64 1.57 12.18
C MET A 241 -10.28 1.41 12.86
N HIS A 242 -9.46 0.43 12.44
CA HIS A 242 -8.23 0.08 13.16
C HIS A 242 -7.04 0.99 12.83
N SER A 243 -7.10 1.69 11.68
CA SER A 243 -6.09 2.66 11.24
C SER A 243 -6.77 3.83 10.54
N LEU A 244 -6.03 4.92 10.30
CA LEU A 244 -6.53 6.09 9.57
C LEU A 244 -6.55 5.91 8.06
N SER A 245 -5.84 4.93 7.55
CA SER A 245 -5.63 4.73 6.12
C SER A 245 -6.08 3.33 5.73
N LEU A 246 -6.90 3.24 4.71
CA LEU A 246 -7.57 1.99 4.35
C LEU A 246 -7.82 1.84 2.88
N ILE A 247 -7.50 0.65 2.34
CA ILE A 247 -7.83 0.32 0.96
C ILE A 247 -7.78 -1.15 0.68
N HIS A 248 -8.56 -1.63 -0.09
CA HIS A 248 -8.74 -1.90 -1.50
C HIS A 248 -8.85 -3.40 -1.80
N ILE A 249 -9.90 -3.81 -2.45
CA ILE A 249 -10.10 -5.18 -2.91
C ILE A 249 -9.97 -5.19 -4.43
N SER A 250 -9.06 -6.00 -4.99
CA SER A 250 -9.06 -6.39 -6.39
C SER A 250 -9.24 -7.91 -6.50
N GLU A 251 -10.09 -8.36 -7.39
CA GLU A 251 -10.32 -9.78 -7.65
C GLU A 251 -9.92 -10.14 -9.08
N PRO A 252 -8.72 -10.67 -9.32
CA PRO A 252 -8.42 -11.31 -10.60
C PRO A 252 -9.24 -12.60 -10.72
N THR A 253 -9.79 -12.86 -11.88
CA THR A 253 -10.64 -14.03 -12.13
C THR A 253 -9.85 -15.32 -11.96
N ARG A 254 -10.24 -16.20 -11.03
CA ARG A 254 -9.85 -17.62 -11.10
C ARG A 254 -10.46 -18.22 -12.36
N ARG A 255 -9.66 -18.75 -13.27
CA ARG A 255 -10.17 -19.79 -14.19
C ARG A 255 -10.51 -21.00 -13.32
N ILE A 256 -11.77 -21.32 -13.24
CA ILE A 256 -12.22 -22.65 -12.80
C ILE A 256 -11.85 -23.57 -13.96
N THR A 257 -10.82 -24.35 -13.78
CA THR A 257 -10.54 -25.53 -14.63
C THR A 257 -11.30 -26.70 -14.09
#